data_dbc9ce217457731011fe42e36112215f
#
_entry.id   dbc9ce217457731011fe42e36112215f
#
_cell.length_a   1.000
_cell.length_b   1.000
_cell.length_c   1.000
_cell.angle_alpha   90.00
_cell.angle_beta   90.00
_cell.angle_gamma   90.00
#
_symmetry.space_group_name_H-M   'P 1'
#
loop_
_entity.id
_entity.type
_entity.pdbx_description
1 polymer ?
#
loop_
_entity_poly.entity_id
_entity_poly.type
_entity_poly.pdbx_seq_one_letter_code
_entity_poly.pdbx_strand_id
1 'polypeptide(L)'
;MAYVRKKRVGPYEYYQLVESRLVDGKPRQRVLLHLGRYPTADAALEGWPKEVEGLRRFADQRREKTDRFEKERSLEQTVEATVGRARKAENLADDIATKLKKLQELREQGKI
;
A
#
# COMPACT_ATOMS: atom_id res chain seq x y z
N MET A 1 13.39 19.66 3.89
CA MET A 1 12.33 19.66 2.87
C MET A 1 12.15 18.26 2.29
N ALA A 2 10.93 17.79 2.19
CA ALA A 2 10.66 16.48 1.64
C ALA A 2 10.59 16.53 0.09
N TYR A 3 11.14 15.52 -0.55
CA TYR A 3 11.12 15.37 -2.00
C TYR A 3 11.01 13.90 -2.39
N VAL A 4 10.64 13.64 -3.64
CA VAL A 4 10.51 12.29 -4.17
C VAL A 4 11.82 11.87 -4.84
N ARG A 5 12.31 10.70 -4.45
CA ARG A 5 13.50 10.09 -5.04
C ARG A 5 13.12 8.80 -5.76
N LYS A 6 13.60 8.66 -6.99
CA LYS A 6 13.47 7.43 -7.76
C LYS A 6 14.59 6.47 -7.40
N LYS A 7 14.24 5.22 -7.10
CA LYS A 7 15.21 4.18 -6.81
C LYS A 7 14.99 2.98 -7.72
N ARG A 8 16.07 2.44 -8.24
CA ARG A 8 16.04 1.27 -9.11
C ARG A 8 16.68 0.07 -8.41
N VAL A 9 15.93 -1.05 -8.36
CA VAL A 9 16.43 -2.32 -7.83
C VAL A 9 16.16 -3.40 -8.87
N GLY A 10 17.24 -3.86 -9.55
CA GLY A 10 17.12 -4.83 -10.64
C GLY A 10 16.27 -4.28 -11.78
N PRO A 11 15.27 -5.04 -12.27
CA PRO A 11 14.36 -4.59 -13.32
C PRO A 11 13.26 -3.64 -12.83
N TYR A 12 13.17 -3.40 -11.52
CA TYR A 12 12.08 -2.62 -10.91
C TYR A 12 12.52 -1.22 -10.54
N GLU A 13 11.65 -0.25 -10.83
CA GLU A 13 11.81 1.14 -10.41
C GLU A 13 10.69 1.47 -9.41
N TYR A 14 11.05 2.16 -8.34
CA TYR A 14 10.09 2.65 -7.37
C TYR A 14 10.48 4.00 -6.80
N TYR A 15 9.51 4.68 -6.22
CA TYR A 15 9.66 6.03 -5.71
C TYR A 15 9.59 6.03 -4.19
N GLN A 16 10.36 6.91 -3.57
CA GLN A 16 10.38 7.12 -2.13
C GLN A 16 10.23 8.60 -1.82
N LEU A 17 9.42 8.91 -0.83
CA LEU A 17 9.36 10.26 -0.26
C LEU A 17 10.44 10.32 0.82
N VAL A 18 11.40 11.22 0.65
CA VAL A 18 12.55 11.37 1.54
C VAL A 18 12.65 12.78 2.08
N GLU A 19 13.20 12.90 3.28
CA GLU A 19 13.49 14.18 3.92
C GLU A 19 14.99 14.29 4.12
N SER A 20 15.55 15.46 3.79
CA SER A 20 16.95 15.78 4.06
C SER A 20 17.06 16.51 5.38
N ARG A 21 17.92 16.04 6.27
CA ARG A 21 18.22 16.66 7.57
C ARG A 21 19.71 16.82 7.74
N LEU A 22 20.09 17.89 8.43
CA LEU A 22 21.48 18.07 8.91
C LEU A 22 21.60 17.39 10.26
N VAL A 23 22.49 16.36 10.32
CA VAL A 23 22.83 15.65 11.54
C VAL A 23 24.33 15.82 11.75
N ASP A 24 24.73 16.49 12.83
CA ASP A 24 26.13 16.79 13.14
C ASP A 24 26.87 17.52 11.98
N GLY A 25 26.16 18.45 11.31
CA GLY A 25 26.70 19.21 10.19
C GLY A 25 26.77 18.45 8.85
N LYS A 26 26.33 17.18 8.83
CA LYS A 26 26.33 16.36 7.61
C LYS A 26 24.90 16.15 7.11
N PRO A 27 24.63 16.31 5.80
CA PRO A 27 23.31 16.04 5.25
C PRO A 27 23.04 14.53 5.28
N ARG A 28 21.92 14.16 5.89
CA ARG A 28 21.41 12.78 5.89
C ARG A 28 20.00 12.73 5.35
N GLN A 29 19.70 11.68 4.61
CA GLN A 29 18.38 11.43 4.05
C GLN A 29 17.64 10.40 4.88
N ARG A 30 16.39 10.71 5.18
CA ARG A 30 15.47 9.80 5.87
C ARG A 30 14.30 9.49 4.95
N VAL A 31 14.00 8.21 4.75
CA VAL A 31 12.83 7.79 4.00
C VAL A 31 11.59 7.98 4.89
N LEU A 32 10.68 8.86 4.48
CA LEU A 32 9.43 9.09 5.18
C LEU A 32 8.37 8.06 4.80
N LEU A 33 8.31 7.72 3.51
CA LEU A 33 7.27 6.86 2.98
C LEU A 33 7.68 6.28 1.62
N HIS A 34 7.30 5.02 1.38
CA HIS A 34 7.48 4.39 0.08
C HIS A 34 6.24 4.67 -0.77
N LEU A 35 6.41 5.33 -1.91
CA LEU A 35 5.33 5.63 -2.85
C LEU A 35 5.06 4.51 -3.85
N GLY A 36 5.99 3.56 -3.97
CA GLY A 36 5.88 2.46 -4.92
C GLY A 36 5.96 2.95 -6.36
N ARG A 37 4.93 2.66 -7.15
CA ARG A 37 4.87 3.07 -8.57
C ARG A 37 4.50 4.53 -8.81
N TYR A 38 4.07 5.24 -7.78
CA TYR A 38 3.62 6.63 -7.92
C TYR A 38 4.80 7.60 -7.91
N PRO A 39 4.97 8.41 -8.96
CA PRO A 39 6.12 9.32 -9.08
C PRO A 39 6.01 10.58 -8.21
N THR A 40 4.83 10.87 -7.69
CA THR A 40 4.60 12.04 -6.83
C THR A 40 3.66 11.69 -5.68
N ALA A 41 3.69 12.51 -4.62
CA ALA A 41 2.77 12.38 -3.51
C ALA A 41 1.31 12.57 -3.95
N ASP A 42 1.04 13.50 -4.85
CA ASP A 42 -0.31 13.73 -5.38
C ASP A 42 -0.84 12.52 -6.16
N ALA A 43 0.01 11.88 -6.97
CA ALA A 43 -0.33 10.66 -7.68
C ALA A 43 -0.70 9.53 -6.72
N ALA A 44 0.04 9.38 -5.63
CA ALA A 44 -0.24 8.39 -4.59
C ALA A 44 -1.56 8.69 -3.87
N LEU A 45 -1.80 9.95 -3.52
CA LEU A 45 -3.05 10.38 -2.88
C LEU A 45 -4.28 10.12 -3.74
N GLU A 46 -4.12 10.17 -5.05
CA GLU A 46 -5.19 9.87 -6.01
C GLU A 46 -5.34 8.36 -6.25
N GLY A 47 -4.23 7.64 -6.38
CA GLY A 47 -4.21 6.23 -6.75
C GLY A 47 -4.47 5.26 -5.60
N TRP A 48 -3.94 5.52 -4.41
CA TRP A 48 -4.08 4.61 -3.26
C TRP A 48 -5.52 4.35 -2.83
N PRO A 49 -6.43 5.36 -2.77
CA PRO A 49 -7.83 5.07 -2.44
C PRO A 49 -8.49 4.10 -3.41
N LYS A 50 -8.16 4.19 -4.68
CA LYS A 50 -8.67 3.26 -5.71
C LYS A 50 -8.13 1.86 -5.52
N GLU A 51 -6.85 1.72 -5.16
CA GLU A 51 -6.23 0.43 -4.86
C GLU A 51 -6.86 -0.23 -3.63
N VAL A 52 -7.06 0.53 -2.56
CA VAL A 52 -7.72 0.04 -1.34
C VAL A 52 -9.13 -0.47 -1.66
N GLU A 53 -9.90 0.29 -2.41
CA GLU A 53 -11.25 -0.10 -2.81
C GLU A 53 -11.23 -1.38 -3.63
N GLY A 54 -10.34 -1.49 -4.62
CA GLY A 54 -10.19 -2.68 -5.46
C GLY A 54 -9.80 -3.92 -4.67
N LEU A 55 -8.88 -3.79 -3.73
CA LEU A 55 -8.44 -4.89 -2.87
C LEU A 55 -9.55 -5.35 -1.92
N ARG A 56 -10.32 -4.44 -1.36
CA ARG A 56 -11.46 -4.76 -0.49
C ARG A 56 -12.56 -5.48 -1.28
N ARG A 57 -12.88 -5.04 -2.49
CA ARG A 57 -13.83 -5.73 -3.36
C ARG A 57 -13.37 -7.15 -3.70
N PHE A 58 -12.09 -7.31 -3.99
CA PHE A 58 -11.51 -8.62 -4.25
C PHE A 58 -11.68 -9.55 -3.05
N ALA A 59 -11.39 -9.06 -1.84
CA ALA A 59 -11.56 -9.83 -0.61
C ALA A 59 -13.01 -10.23 -0.39
N ASP A 60 -13.96 -9.31 -0.57
CA ASP A 60 -15.39 -9.57 -0.42
C ASP A 60 -15.89 -10.60 -1.44
N GLN A 61 -15.48 -10.50 -2.69
CA GLN A 61 -15.82 -11.48 -3.72
C GLN A 61 -15.28 -12.88 -3.39
N ARG A 62 -14.09 -12.98 -2.85
CA ARG A 62 -13.50 -14.24 -2.43
C ARG A 62 -14.24 -14.85 -1.26
N ARG A 63 -14.68 -14.04 -0.30
CA ARG A 63 -15.50 -14.50 0.83
C ARG A 63 -16.85 -15.03 0.39
N GLU A 64 -17.53 -14.35 -0.53
CA GLU A 64 -18.79 -14.80 -1.10
C GLU A 64 -18.62 -16.17 -1.77
N LYS A 65 -17.55 -16.37 -2.53
CA LYS A 65 -17.23 -17.67 -3.13
C LYS A 65 -16.99 -18.75 -2.07
N THR A 66 -16.31 -18.41 -0.98
CA THR A 66 -16.07 -19.33 0.13
C THR A 66 -17.38 -19.77 0.75
N ASP A 67 -18.31 -18.87 1.00
CA ASP A 67 -19.63 -19.18 1.55
C ASP A 67 -20.40 -20.12 0.62
N ARG A 68 -20.33 -19.91 -0.70
CA ARG A 68 -20.95 -20.82 -1.67
C ARG A 68 -20.33 -22.21 -1.61
N PHE A 69 -18.99 -22.30 -1.54
CA PHE A 69 -18.28 -23.58 -1.46
C PHE A 69 -18.62 -24.34 -0.19
N GLU A 70 -18.75 -23.67 0.96
CA GLU A 70 -19.18 -24.29 2.19
C GLU A 70 -20.59 -24.88 2.06
N LYS A 71 -21.51 -24.17 1.44
CA LYS A 71 -22.89 -24.63 1.20
C LYS A 71 -22.93 -25.83 0.25
N GLU A 72 -22.03 -25.89 -0.71
CA GLU A 72 -21.95 -26.96 -1.71
C GLU A 72 -21.08 -28.14 -1.28
N ARG A 73 -20.53 -28.13 -0.05
CA ARG A 73 -19.61 -29.14 0.48
C ARG A 73 -18.35 -29.32 -0.34
N SER A 74 -17.75 -28.23 -0.83
CA SER A 74 -16.49 -28.33 -1.55
C SER A 74 -15.31 -28.64 -0.62
N LEU A 75 -14.19 -29.05 -1.22
CA LEU A 75 -12.98 -29.50 -0.55
C LEU A 75 -12.43 -28.42 0.40
N GLU A 76 -12.14 -28.77 1.66
CA GLU A 76 -11.57 -27.91 2.68
C GLU A 76 -10.36 -27.14 2.21
N GLN A 77 -9.47 -27.77 1.44
CA GLN A 77 -8.26 -27.15 0.88
C GLN A 77 -8.57 -25.94 -0.01
N THR A 78 -9.65 -25.99 -0.79
CA THR A 78 -10.08 -24.89 -1.66
C THR A 78 -10.59 -23.71 -0.83
N VAL A 79 -11.34 -24.01 0.24
CA VAL A 79 -11.87 -23.00 1.17
C VAL A 79 -10.72 -22.27 1.88
N GLU A 80 -9.74 -23.01 2.42
CA GLU A 80 -8.57 -22.42 3.09
C GLU A 80 -7.76 -21.53 2.14
N ALA A 81 -7.51 -21.97 0.92
CA ALA A 81 -6.78 -21.17 -0.07
C ALA A 81 -7.52 -19.87 -0.42
N THR A 82 -8.85 -19.94 -0.56
CA THR A 82 -9.69 -18.78 -0.86
C THR A 82 -9.70 -17.77 0.29
N VAL A 83 -9.84 -18.24 1.53
CA VAL A 83 -9.79 -17.41 2.75
C VAL A 83 -8.41 -16.77 2.89
N GLY A 84 -7.33 -17.51 2.65
CA GLY A 84 -5.97 -16.99 2.70
C GLY A 84 -5.73 -15.85 1.70
N ARG A 85 -6.25 -15.96 0.48
CA ARG A 85 -6.16 -14.90 -0.54
C ARG A 85 -6.96 -13.65 -0.15
N ALA A 86 -8.17 -13.83 0.39
CA ALA A 86 -8.97 -12.73 0.91
C ALA A 86 -8.27 -11.99 2.04
N ARG A 87 -7.66 -12.72 2.99
CA ARG A 87 -6.89 -12.15 4.09
C ARG A 87 -5.69 -11.35 3.61
N LYS A 88 -4.93 -11.87 2.64
CA LYS A 88 -3.80 -11.14 2.05
C LYS A 88 -4.24 -9.84 1.39
N ALA A 89 -5.35 -9.86 0.65
CA ALA A 89 -5.89 -8.66 0.01
C ALA A 89 -6.31 -7.62 1.04
N GLU A 90 -6.96 -8.02 2.12
CA GLU A 90 -7.33 -7.11 3.22
C GLU A 90 -6.12 -6.52 3.93
N ASN A 91 -5.12 -7.34 4.25
CA ASN A 91 -3.90 -6.88 4.89
C ASN A 91 -3.17 -5.86 4.03
N LEU A 92 -3.09 -6.11 2.73
CA LEU A 92 -2.49 -5.18 1.78
C LEU A 92 -3.30 -3.87 1.68
N ALA A 93 -4.64 -3.95 1.68
CA ALA A 93 -5.51 -2.78 1.69
C ALA A 93 -5.30 -1.95 2.96
N ASP A 94 -5.18 -2.58 4.12
CA ASP A 94 -4.93 -1.92 5.40
C ASP A 94 -3.57 -1.24 5.42
N ASP A 95 -2.53 -1.88 4.89
CA ASP A 95 -1.19 -1.30 4.76
C ASP A 95 -1.20 -0.05 3.88
N ILE A 96 -1.88 -0.10 2.74
CA ILE A 96 -2.00 1.03 1.83
C ILE A 96 -2.82 2.16 2.48
N ALA A 97 -3.91 1.83 3.18
CA ALA A 97 -4.72 2.81 3.90
C ALA A 97 -3.91 3.52 5.00
N THR A 98 -3.04 2.79 5.71
CA THR A 98 -2.14 3.36 6.73
C THR A 98 -1.14 4.33 6.08
N LYS A 99 -0.55 3.95 4.96
CA LYS A 99 0.36 4.83 4.20
C LYS A 99 -0.34 6.07 3.68
N LEU A 100 -1.57 5.93 3.19
CA LEU A 100 -2.39 7.05 2.73
C LEU A 100 -2.65 8.05 3.85
N LYS A 101 -3.02 7.56 5.02
CA LYS A 101 -3.24 8.39 6.21
C LYS A 101 -1.97 9.16 6.59
N LYS A 102 -0.83 8.48 6.61
CA LYS A 102 0.47 9.10 6.90
C LYS A 102 0.83 10.19 5.89
N LEU A 103 0.58 9.95 4.62
CA LEU A 103 0.83 10.93 3.57
C LEU A 103 -0.06 12.17 3.71
N GLN A 104 -1.33 11.98 4.04
CA GLN A 104 -2.27 13.07 4.31
C GLN A 104 -1.81 13.90 5.50
N GLU A 105 -1.35 13.27 6.59
CA GLU A 105 -0.80 13.94 7.77
C GLU A 105 0.44 14.77 7.41
N LEU A 106 1.36 14.23 6.61
CA LEU A 106 2.55 14.94 6.16
C LEU A 106 2.20 16.17 5.33
N ARG A 107 1.16 16.07 4.50
CA ARG A 107 0.66 17.20 3.71
C ARG A 107 0.07 18.29 4.58
N GLU A 108 -0.73 17.92 5.58
CA GLU A 108 -1.31 18.86 6.55
C GLU A 108 -0.23 19.57 7.37
N GLN A 109 0.87 18.88 7.67
CA GLN A 109 2.02 19.45 8.37
C GLN A 109 2.89 20.36 7.48
N GLY A 110 2.57 20.45 6.19
CA GLY A 110 3.32 21.26 5.24
C GLY A 110 4.68 20.70 4.84
N LYS A 111 4.93 19.41 5.07
CA LYS A 111 6.18 18.74 4.70
C LYS A 111 6.26 18.38 3.22
N ILE A 112 5.11 18.34 2.57
CA ILE A 112 5.00 18.07 1.14
C ILE A 112 4.07 19.03 0.45
#